data_fb0fa3c2641401f60c9a1607c354230c
#
_entry.id   fb0fa3c2641401f60c9a1607c354230c
#
_cell.length_a   1.000
_cell.length_b   1.000
_cell.length_c   1.000
_cell.angle_alpha   90.00
_cell.angle_beta   90.00
_cell.angle_gamma   90.00
#
_symmetry.space_group_name_H-M   'P 1'
#
loop_
_entity.id
_entity.type
_entity.pdbx_description
1 polymer ?
#
loop_
_entity_poly.entity_id
_entity_poly.type
_entity_poly.pdbx_seq_one_letter_code
_entity_poly.pdbx_strand_id
1 'polypeptide(L)'
;MWPVVSSEPLQINWHMKYICEQLQELAETVAAQKDITGSQKKAIEDLLINVPPGTSKTTITMIMFPAWCWTRWYWMEFITLSYAATLSLESAEACRELIRSERYQAVYPDLSIKKDKDQKSNYQVLKTLEKKPGYPASTRQGGSRFSTSVGGSLTGFHGHIILVDDPINPEQAVSPVQLETANRWMDSTLPTRKIHKNSSPMVMIMQRLHENDPTGHHLDKKKDRTSHICLPGEIRNYEEKVRPAHLKEKYVDDLLDPERMGWGALEDLEADLGQYGYAGQVGQSPTPPEGGMFKIDKLQVIDKRPLSEDIEQIVRYWDKAGTESKTGSKTKGPAWSVGVKMAKLKSGKFVILNVVRGRWSSEVRETHIKQTTEMDGRNVVVGIEQEPGSGGKESAESTIKNLSGYRVVAERPTGDKVYRADPFSVQVNYGNVMMMQADWNSDYSKELKYFPYSTFKDQVDASSGAFNLLNKRKKASVW
;
A
#
# COMPACT_ATOMS: atom_id res chain seq x y z
N MET A 1 2.86 7.13 -32.48
CA MET A 1 1.99 7.49 -31.35
C MET A 1 2.60 8.54 -30.42
N TRP A 2 3.86 8.38 -29.98
CA TRP A 2 4.49 9.29 -29.01
C TRP A 2 4.37 10.79 -29.31
N PRO A 3 4.71 11.30 -30.52
CA PRO A 3 4.62 12.74 -30.80
C PRO A 3 3.20 13.33 -30.79
N VAL A 4 2.18 12.52 -30.56
CA VAL A 4 0.79 12.95 -30.41
C VAL A 4 0.41 13.07 -28.94
N VAL A 5 0.97 12.21 -28.11
CA VAL A 5 0.61 12.11 -26.68
C VAL A 5 1.61 12.82 -25.76
N SER A 6 2.75 13.25 -26.27
CA SER A 6 3.78 13.95 -25.51
C SER A 6 4.40 15.05 -26.34
N SER A 7 4.62 16.22 -25.73
CA SER A 7 5.43 17.31 -26.28
C SER A 7 6.93 17.04 -26.16
N GLU A 8 7.31 16.17 -25.24
CA GLU A 8 8.71 15.82 -25.00
C GLU A 8 9.23 14.81 -26.02
N PRO A 9 10.50 14.88 -26.40
CA PRO A 9 11.14 13.88 -27.24
C PRO A 9 11.03 12.47 -26.65
N LEU A 10 10.85 11.48 -27.51
CA LEU A 10 10.83 10.09 -27.08
C LEU A 10 12.24 9.62 -26.69
N GLN A 11 12.46 9.43 -25.42
CA GLN A 11 13.65 8.77 -24.88
C GLN A 11 13.29 7.31 -24.59
N ILE A 12 13.72 6.42 -25.50
CA ILE A 12 13.41 4.99 -25.38
C ILE A 12 14.44 4.34 -24.46
N ASN A 13 13.97 3.76 -23.36
CA ASN A 13 14.76 2.92 -22.50
C ASN A 13 14.29 1.45 -22.59
N TRP A 14 15.13 0.52 -22.15
CA TRP A 14 14.88 -0.92 -22.20
C TRP A 14 13.60 -1.34 -21.47
N HIS A 15 13.30 -0.73 -20.31
CA HIS A 15 12.11 -1.05 -19.51
C HIS A 15 10.81 -0.75 -20.27
N MET A 16 10.79 0.33 -21.06
CA MET A 16 9.64 0.68 -21.90
C MET A 16 9.39 -0.38 -22.97
N LYS A 17 10.48 -0.86 -23.62
CA LYS A 17 10.39 -1.94 -24.62
C LYS A 17 9.86 -3.23 -23.97
N TYR A 18 10.43 -3.59 -22.84
CA TYR A 18 10.01 -4.79 -22.11
C TYR A 18 8.54 -4.74 -21.69
N ILE A 19 8.07 -3.62 -21.14
CA ILE A 19 6.65 -3.44 -20.80
C ILE A 19 5.77 -3.56 -22.06
N CYS A 20 6.16 -2.94 -23.18
CA CYS A 20 5.41 -3.06 -24.43
C CYS A 20 5.36 -4.52 -24.93
N GLU A 21 6.46 -5.27 -24.86
CA GLU A 21 6.51 -6.69 -25.25
C GLU A 21 5.57 -7.53 -24.38
N GLN A 22 5.56 -7.33 -23.06
CA GLN A 22 4.67 -8.07 -22.15
C GLN A 22 3.18 -7.72 -22.37
N LEU A 23 2.87 -6.45 -22.62
CA LEU A 23 1.52 -6.02 -22.98
C LEU A 23 1.07 -6.60 -24.33
N GLN A 24 1.96 -6.66 -25.31
CA GLN A 24 1.69 -7.27 -26.59
C GLN A 24 1.41 -8.77 -26.47
N GLU A 25 2.26 -9.53 -25.77
CA GLU A 25 2.09 -10.96 -25.54
C GLU A 25 0.76 -11.25 -24.86
N LEU A 26 0.40 -10.45 -23.84
CA LEU A 26 -0.89 -10.56 -23.15
C LEU A 26 -2.06 -10.32 -24.10
N ALA A 27 -2.01 -9.27 -24.93
CA ALA A 27 -3.08 -8.97 -25.87
C ALA A 27 -3.21 -10.03 -26.98
N GLU A 28 -2.10 -10.56 -27.48
CA GLU A 28 -2.06 -11.67 -28.43
C GLU A 28 -2.68 -12.94 -27.83
N THR A 29 -2.37 -13.24 -26.57
CA THR A 29 -2.94 -14.37 -25.84
C THR A 29 -4.45 -14.23 -25.64
N VAL A 30 -4.95 -13.02 -25.33
CA VAL A 30 -6.38 -12.73 -25.25
C VAL A 30 -7.04 -12.89 -26.61
N ALA A 31 -6.41 -12.35 -27.66
CA ALA A 31 -6.94 -12.41 -29.03
C ALA A 31 -7.02 -13.84 -29.57
N ALA A 32 -6.03 -14.67 -29.28
CA ALA A 32 -6.01 -16.06 -29.71
C ALA A 32 -7.17 -16.89 -29.13
N GLN A 33 -7.78 -16.42 -28.04
CA GLN A 33 -8.91 -17.11 -27.41
C GLN A 33 -10.28 -16.55 -27.76
N LYS A 34 -10.36 -15.61 -28.72
CA LYS A 34 -11.63 -14.96 -29.09
C LYS A 34 -12.70 -15.96 -29.52
N ASP A 35 -12.35 -16.85 -30.44
CA ASP A 35 -13.27 -17.80 -31.06
C ASP A 35 -13.37 -19.15 -30.32
N ILE A 36 -12.61 -19.31 -29.23
CA ILE A 36 -12.68 -20.48 -28.35
C ILE A 36 -13.87 -20.32 -27.41
N THR A 37 -14.65 -21.36 -27.22
CA THR A 37 -15.87 -21.34 -26.40
C THR A 37 -15.76 -22.22 -25.16
N GLY A 38 -16.48 -21.82 -24.11
CA GLY A 38 -16.68 -22.65 -22.91
C GLY A 38 -15.40 -23.03 -22.17
N SER A 39 -15.32 -24.29 -21.74
CA SER A 39 -14.23 -24.82 -20.93
C SER A 39 -12.90 -24.99 -21.66
N GLN A 40 -12.87 -24.82 -22.97
CA GLN A 40 -11.65 -24.90 -23.77
C GLN A 40 -10.79 -23.63 -23.68
N LYS A 41 -11.33 -22.52 -23.14
CA LYS A 41 -10.55 -21.31 -22.90
C LYS A 41 -9.49 -21.55 -21.83
N LYS A 42 -8.24 -21.24 -22.18
CA LYS A 42 -7.12 -21.29 -21.22
C LYS A 42 -7.17 -20.10 -20.27
N ALA A 43 -6.77 -20.31 -19.03
CA ALA A 43 -6.59 -19.22 -18.08
C ALA A 43 -5.44 -18.31 -18.54
N ILE A 44 -5.63 -17.00 -18.38
CA ILE A 44 -4.61 -15.98 -18.62
C ILE A 44 -4.30 -15.36 -17.26
N GLU A 45 -3.02 -15.23 -16.96
CA GLU A 45 -2.54 -14.60 -15.74
C GLU A 45 -2.83 -13.10 -15.74
N ASP A 46 -3.11 -12.55 -14.57
CA ASP A 46 -3.12 -11.11 -14.38
C ASP A 46 -1.66 -10.58 -14.44
N LEU A 47 -1.45 -9.39 -14.98
CA LEU A 47 -0.13 -8.77 -15.12
C LEU A 47 0.00 -7.61 -14.14
N LEU A 48 0.96 -7.69 -13.22
CA LEU A 48 1.30 -6.60 -12.31
C LEU A 48 2.63 -5.97 -12.71
N ILE A 49 2.65 -4.64 -12.78
CA ILE A 49 3.84 -3.87 -13.17
C ILE A 49 4.11 -2.81 -12.10
N ASN A 50 5.20 -2.99 -11.36
CA ASN A 50 5.65 -2.02 -10.37
C ASN A 50 6.92 -1.34 -10.87
N VAL A 51 6.81 -0.05 -11.14
CA VAL A 51 7.89 0.80 -11.65
C VAL A 51 7.78 2.20 -11.03
N PRO A 52 8.89 2.94 -10.91
CA PRO A 52 8.90 4.29 -10.35
C PRO A 52 8.01 5.29 -11.10
N PRO A 53 7.69 6.44 -10.48
CA PRO A 53 7.12 7.57 -11.19
C PRO A 53 8.08 8.07 -12.30
N GLY A 54 7.54 8.72 -13.32
CA GLY A 54 8.35 9.25 -14.43
C GLY A 54 8.81 8.25 -15.49
N THR A 55 8.47 6.95 -15.37
CA THR A 55 8.85 5.86 -16.29
C THR A 55 7.93 5.73 -17.52
N SER A 56 7.07 6.70 -17.79
CA SER A 56 6.06 6.68 -18.87
C SER A 56 5.03 5.55 -18.79
N LYS A 57 4.87 4.94 -17.60
CA LYS A 57 3.99 3.79 -17.36
C LYS A 57 2.55 4.03 -17.81
N THR A 58 1.94 5.13 -17.38
CA THR A 58 0.56 5.51 -17.72
C THR A 58 0.40 5.75 -19.23
N THR A 59 1.34 6.47 -19.85
CA THR A 59 1.31 6.76 -21.29
C THR A 59 1.30 5.48 -22.11
N ILE A 60 2.16 4.53 -21.78
CA ILE A 60 2.24 3.25 -22.47
C ILE A 60 0.97 2.43 -22.23
N THR A 61 0.58 2.22 -20.96
CA THR A 61 -0.45 1.24 -20.59
C THR A 61 -1.86 1.77 -20.80
N MET A 62 -2.11 3.05 -20.44
CA MET A 62 -3.46 3.59 -20.44
C MET A 62 -3.82 4.33 -21.74
N ILE A 63 -2.83 4.84 -22.47
CA ILE A 63 -3.09 5.65 -23.68
C ILE A 63 -2.72 4.88 -24.96
N MET A 64 -1.47 4.45 -25.07
CA MET A 64 -0.98 3.87 -26.32
C MET A 64 -1.42 2.42 -26.52
N PHE A 65 -1.46 1.63 -25.47
CA PHE A 65 -1.77 0.20 -25.55
C PHE A 65 -3.19 -0.08 -26.06
N PRO A 66 -4.28 0.54 -25.54
CA PRO A 66 -5.62 0.35 -26.13
C PRO A 66 -5.72 0.80 -27.58
N ALA A 67 -5.12 1.96 -27.91
CA ALA A 67 -5.13 2.47 -29.28
C ALA A 67 -4.38 1.52 -30.24
N TRP A 68 -3.27 0.92 -29.78
CA TRP A 68 -2.52 -0.08 -30.53
C TRP A 68 -3.31 -1.39 -30.68
N CYS A 69 -3.95 -1.88 -29.64
CA CYS A 69 -4.76 -3.10 -29.69
C CYS A 69 -5.84 -3.00 -30.76
N TRP A 70 -6.54 -1.87 -30.87
CA TRP A 70 -7.60 -1.71 -31.86
C TRP A 70 -7.10 -1.71 -33.32
N THR A 71 -5.85 -1.42 -33.57
CA THR A 71 -5.29 -1.56 -34.93
C THR A 71 -5.25 -3.01 -35.41
N ARG A 72 -5.18 -3.97 -34.46
CA ARG A 72 -5.10 -5.41 -34.72
C ARG A 72 -6.42 -6.11 -34.41
N TRP A 73 -7.01 -5.76 -33.26
CA TRP A 73 -8.21 -6.41 -32.71
C TRP A 73 -9.25 -5.35 -32.36
N TYR A 74 -9.86 -4.77 -33.37
CA TYR A 74 -10.82 -3.67 -33.23
C TYR A 74 -11.99 -3.98 -32.29
N TRP A 75 -12.28 -5.22 -32.00
CA TRP A 75 -13.37 -5.70 -31.13
C TRP A 75 -13.03 -5.70 -29.63
N MET A 76 -11.77 -5.51 -29.23
CA MET A 76 -11.39 -5.53 -27.81
C MET A 76 -12.08 -4.43 -27.01
N GLU A 77 -12.58 -4.81 -25.86
CA GLU A 77 -13.20 -3.92 -24.88
C GLU A 77 -12.31 -3.75 -23.66
N PHE A 78 -12.15 -2.49 -23.22
CA PHE A 78 -11.32 -2.11 -22.11
C PHE A 78 -12.14 -1.46 -21.01
N ILE A 79 -11.88 -1.84 -19.76
CA ILE A 79 -12.23 -1.06 -18.57
C ILE A 79 -10.94 -0.47 -18.04
N THR A 80 -10.93 0.84 -17.76
CA THR A 80 -9.75 1.54 -17.27
C THR A 80 -10.06 2.27 -15.98
N LEU A 81 -9.14 2.18 -15.02
CA LEU A 81 -9.33 2.62 -13.64
C LEU A 81 -8.09 3.34 -13.13
N SER A 82 -8.30 4.33 -12.26
CA SER A 82 -7.27 4.94 -11.42
C SER A 82 -7.85 5.25 -10.04
N TYR A 83 -7.04 5.71 -9.07
CA TYR A 83 -7.56 6.13 -7.77
C TYR A 83 -8.51 7.33 -7.87
N ALA A 84 -8.36 8.17 -8.89
CA ALA A 84 -9.21 9.33 -9.15
C ALA A 84 -9.87 9.23 -10.54
N ALA A 85 -11.15 9.58 -10.63
CA ALA A 85 -11.88 9.58 -11.89
C ALA A 85 -11.28 10.56 -12.91
N THR A 86 -10.79 11.72 -12.48
CA THR A 86 -10.14 12.73 -13.33
C THR A 86 -8.96 12.14 -14.10
N LEU A 87 -8.05 11.41 -13.44
CA LEU A 87 -6.88 10.81 -14.09
C LEU A 87 -7.27 9.72 -15.10
N SER A 88 -8.25 8.91 -14.75
CA SER A 88 -8.76 7.89 -15.67
C SER A 88 -9.43 8.53 -16.90
N LEU A 89 -10.14 9.65 -16.72
CA LEU A 89 -10.76 10.40 -17.81
C LEU A 89 -9.74 11.13 -18.69
N GLU A 90 -8.71 11.72 -18.12
CA GLU A 90 -7.59 12.35 -18.85
C GLU A 90 -6.88 11.34 -19.75
N SER A 91 -6.53 10.16 -19.22
CA SER A 91 -5.93 9.10 -20.02
C SER A 91 -6.85 8.56 -21.10
N ALA A 92 -8.17 8.54 -20.85
CA ALA A 92 -9.17 8.14 -21.84
C ALA A 92 -9.29 9.17 -22.97
N GLU A 93 -9.32 10.46 -22.61
CA GLU A 93 -9.36 11.56 -23.57
C GLU A 93 -8.10 11.57 -24.43
N ALA A 94 -6.90 11.46 -23.83
CA ALA A 94 -5.65 11.39 -24.55
C ALA A 94 -5.60 10.20 -25.54
N CYS A 95 -6.07 9.04 -25.15
CA CYS A 95 -6.20 7.88 -26.05
C CYS A 95 -7.17 8.14 -27.21
N ARG A 96 -8.29 8.79 -26.94
CA ARG A 96 -9.30 9.17 -27.94
C ARG A 96 -8.74 10.18 -28.93
N GLU A 97 -8.05 11.22 -28.46
CA GLU A 97 -7.40 12.23 -29.30
C GLU A 97 -6.24 11.63 -30.11
N LEU A 98 -5.51 10.66 -29.55
CA LEU A 98 -4.50 9.90 -30.30
C LEU A 98 -5.13 9.21 -31.51
N ILE A 99 -6.27 8.53 -31.34
CA ILE A 99 -6.98 7.86 -32.46
C ILE A 99 -7.49 8.86 -33.50
N ARG A 100 -7.91 10.06 -33.09
CA ARG A 100 -8.39 11.12 -33.98
C ARG A 100 -7.29 11.88 -34.68
N SER A 101 -6.05 11.77 -34.20
CA SER A 101 -4.95 12.55 -34.77
C SER A 101 -4.71 12.22 -36.23
N GLU A 102 -4.30 13.22 -37.01
CA GLU A 102 -3.95 13.05 -38.42
C GLU A 102 -2.88 11.97 -38.63
N ARG A 103 -1.88 11.91 -37.74
CA ARG A 103 -0.82 10.91 -37.81
C ARG A 103 -1.34 9.48 -37.60
N TYR A 104 -2.28 9.28 -36.69
CA TYR A 104 -2.88 7.96 -36.49
C TYR A 104 -3.80 7.60 -37.66
N GLN A 105 -4.63 8.53 -38.13
CA GLN A 105 -5.56 8.34 -39.23
C GLN A 105 -4.83 8.14 -40.58
N ALA A 106 -3.65 8.74 -40.78
CA ALA A 106 -2.83 8.48 -41.95
C ALA A 106 -2.34 7.02 -42.06
N VAL A 107 -2.16 6.33 -40.90
CA VAL A 107 -1.70 4.93 -40.85
C VAL A 107 -2.87 3.95 -40.74
N TYR A 108 -3.93 4.33 -40.02
CA TYR A 108 -5.10 3.49 -39.75
C TYR A 108 -6.42 4.20 -40.11
N PRO A 109 -6.65 4.54 -41.38
CA PRO A 109 -7.82 5.33 -41.83
C PRO A 109 -9.14 4.58 -41.67
N ASP A 110 -9.09 3.27 -41.47
CA ASP A 110 -10.23 2.39 -41.31
C ASP A 110 -10.73 2.29 -39.85
N LEU A 111 -10.01 2.92 -38.91
CA LEU A 111 -10.42 3.01 -37.51
C LEU A 111 -10.87 4.42 -37.16
N SER A 112 -12.03 4.55 -36.53
CA SER A 112 -12.55 5.83 -36.07
C SER A 112 -13.33 5.66 -34.76
N ILE A 113 -13.65 6.79 -34.11
CA ILE A 113 -14.53 6.81 -32.96
C ILE A 113 -15.98 6.96 -33.42
N LYS A 114 -16.87 6.16 -32.84
CA LYS A 114 -18.32 6.18 -33.14
C LYS A 114 -18.95 7.48 -32.62
N LYS A 115 -19.56 8.28 -33.53
CA LYS A 115 -20.02 9.63 -33.22
C LYS A 115 -21.11 9.71 -32.14
N ASP A 116 -22.00 8.73 -32.07
CA ASP A 116 -23.12 8.68 -31.13
C ASP A 116 -22.77 8.00 -29.80
N LYS A 117 -21.53 7.53 -29.65
CA LYS A 117 -20.98 6.95 -28.41
C LYS A 117 -19.54 7.43 -28.21
N ASP A 118 -19.42 8.70 -27.87
CA ASP A 118 -18.18 9.46 -27.83
C ASP A 118 -18.08 10.38 -26.58
N GLN A 119 -18.32 9.79 -25.41
CA GLN A 119 -18.11 10.47 -24.14
C GLN A 119 -16.69 10.24 -23.63
N LYS A 120 -16.14 11.18 -22.85
CA LYS A 120 -14.81 11.04 -22.25
C LYS A 120 -14.67 9.74 -21.44
N SER A 121 -15.71 9.37 -20.70
CA SER A 121 -15.72 8.16 -19.86
C SER A 121 -16.10 6.89 -20.62
N ASN A 122 -16.74 7.00 -21.79
CA ASN A 122 -17.24 5.84 -22.52
C ASN A 122 -17.32 6.13 -24.01
N TYR A 123 -16.43 5.53 -24.76
CA TYR A 123 -16.45 5.65 -26.22
C TYR A 123 -16.21 4.29 -26.89
N GLN A 124 -16.59 4.21 -28.15
CA GLN A 124 -16.55 3.01 -28.95
C GLN A 124 -15.84 3.26 -30.28
N VAL A 125 -15.03 2.30 -30.71
CA VAL A 125 -14.38 2.36 -32.02
C VAL A 125 -15.26 1.76 -33.10
N LEU A 126 -15.08 2.24 -34.34
CA LEU A 126 -15.64 1.69 -35.56
C LEU A 126 -14.53 1.20 -36.46
N LYS A 127 -14.75 0.05 -37.09
CA LYS A 127 -13.89 -0.47 -38.15
C LYS A 127 -14.61 -0.37 -39.47
N THR A 128 -14.08 0.39 -40.42
CA THR A 128 -14.54 0.41 -41.80
C THR A 128 -13.98 -0.81 -42.53
N LEU A 129 -14.82 -1.60 -43.12
CA LEU A 129 -14.39 -2.76 -43.91
C LEU A 129 -14.11 -2.31 -45.35
N GLU A 130 -13.15 -2.94 -45.99
CA GLU A 130 -12.82 -2.72 -47.39
C GLU A 130 -14.08 -2.86 -48.25
N LYS A 131 -14.25 -1.94 -49.21
CA LYS A 131 -15.35 -1.97 -50.17
C LYS A 131 -15.13 -3.15 -51.12
N LYS A 132 -16.05 -4.11 -51.08
CA LYS A 132 -16.06 -5.19 -52.06
C LYS A 132 -16.75 -4.71 -53.33
N PRO A 133 -16.28 -5.15 -54.55
CA PRO A 133 -16.96 -4.82 -55.80
C PRO A 133 -18.45 -5.21 -55.72
N GLY A 134 -19.34 -4.28 -56.04
CA GLY A 134 -20.79 -4.48 -56.03
C GLY A 134 -21.48 -4.30 -54.67
N TYR A 135 -20.76 -4.03 -53.60
CA TYR A 135 -21.31 -3.80 -52.25
C TYR A 135 -20.93 -2.42 -51.72
N PRO A 136 -21.83 -1.73 -50.98
CA PRO A 136 -21.47 -0.49 -50.29
C PRO A 136 -20.39 -0.77 -49.22
N ALA A 137 -19.59 0.27 -48.92
CA ALA A 137 -18.69 0.19 -47.77
C ALA A 137 -19.54 -0.09 -46.51
N SER A 138 -19.11 -1.09 -45.74
CA SER A 138 -19.78 -1.46 -44.47
C SER A 138 -18.85 -1.11 -43.28
N THR A 139 -19.48 -0.73 -42.18
CA THR A 139 -18.81 -0.51 -40.92
C THR A 139 -19.17 -1.59 -39.95
N ARG A 140 -18.17 -2.08 -39.15
CA ARG A 140 -18.45 -2.92 -37.99
C ARG A 140 -18.21 -2.14 -36.70
N GLN A 141 -19.14 -2.30 -35.81
CA GLN A 141 -19.01 -1.82 -34.45
C GLN A 141 -17.83 -2.55 -33.80
N GLY A 142 -16.87 -1.77 -33.31
CA GLY A 142 -15.69 -2.28 -32.61
C GLY A 142 -15.91 -2.38 -31.10
N GLY A 143 -14.82 -2.57 -30.39
CA GLY A 143 -14.76 -2.56 -28.95
C GLY A 143 -14.97 -1.18 -28.36
N SER A 144 -14.94 -1.10 -27.06
CA SER A 144 -15.17 0.13 -26.31
C SER A 144 -14.14 0.32 -25.21
N ARG A 145 -14.01 1.55 -24.74
CA ARG A 145 -13.34 1.87 -23.49
C ARG A 145 -14.31 2.52 -22.55
N PHE A 146 -14.39 1.96 -21.34
CA PHE A 146 -15.08 2.57 -20.21
C PHE A 146 -14.08 2.94 -19.13
N SER A 147 -14.15 4.19 -18.62
CA SER A 147 -13.18 4.75 -17.68
C SER A 147 -13.87 5.26 -16.43
N THR A 148 -13.35 4.88 -15.26
CA THR A 148 -13.88 5.28 -13.95
C THR A 148 -12.76 5.27 -12.90
N SER A 149 -13.10 5.45 -11.62
CA SER A 149 -12.18 5.34 -10.49
C SER A 149 -12.39 4.07 -9.68
N VAL A 150 -11.40 3.72 -8.86
CA VAL A 150 -11.57 2.78 -7.74
C VAL A 150 -12.69 3.33 -6.84
N GLY A 151 -13.65 2.48 -6.49
CA GLY A 151 -14.88 2.91 -5.78
C GLY A 151 -16.00 3.40 -6.69
N GLY A 152 -15.74 3.66 -7.97
CA GLY A 152 -16.72 4.12 -8.94
C GLY A 152 -17.70 3.03 -9.41
N SER A 153 -18.80 3.45 -10.07
CA SER A 153 -19.78 2.52 -10.62
C SER A 153 -19.28 1.84 -11.89
N LEU A 154 -19.34 0.51 -11.92
CA LEU A 154 -19.00 -0.35 -13.06
C LEU A 154 -20.17 -1.21 -13.53
N THR A 155 -21.37 -0.97 -13.02
CA THR A 155 -22.55 -1.79 -13.34
C THR A 155 -22.85 -1.75 -14.84
N GLY A 156 -23.01 -2.92 -15.47
CA GLY A 156 -23.35 -3.04 -16.90
C GLY A 156 -22.15 -3.00 -17.86
N PHE A 157 -20.93 -2.71 -17.39
CA PHE A 157 -19.74 -2.71 -18.24
C PHE A 157 -18.88 -3.97 -18.00
N HIS A 158 -18.32 -4.48 -19.09
CA HIS A 158 -17.41 -5.63 -19.07
C HIS A 158 -16.22 -5.35 -19.99
N GLY A 159 -15.07 -5.99 -19.71
CA GLY A 159 -13.85 -5.83 -20.50
C GLY A 159 -13.18 -7.16 -20.84
N HIS A 160 -12.56 -7.21 -22.00
CA HIS A 160 -11.63 -8.27 -22.38
C HIS A 160 -10.32 -8.11 -21.63
N ILE A 161 -9.90 -6.86 -21.36
CA ILE A 161 -8.76 -6.50 -20.54
C ILE A 161 -9.18 -5.38 -19.59
N ILE A 162 -8.83 -5.50 -18.31
CA ILE A 162 -9.04 -4.47 -17.30
C ILE A 162 -7.70 -3.81 -17.01
N LEU A 163 -7.58 -2.50 -17.22
CA LEU A 163 -6.38 -1.72 -16.97
C LEU A 163 -6.57 -0.89 -15.70
N VAL A 164 -5.64 -1.02 -14.77
CA VAL A 164 -5.66 -0.32 -13.47
C VAL A 164 -4.35 0.45 -13.34
N ASP A 165 -4.45 1.77 -13.24
CA ASP A 165 -3.30 2.66 -13.10
C ASP A 165 -3.34 3.38 -11.76
N ASP A 166 -2.29 3.21 -10.95
CA ASP A 166 -2.16 3.77 -9.62
C ASP A 166 -3.51 3.74 -8.86
N PRO A 167 -4.01 2.55 -8.42
CA PRO A 167 -5.33 2.39 -7.81
C PRO A 167 -5.50 3.07 -6.46
N ILE A 168 -4.40 3.52 -5.85
CA ILE A 168 -4.34 4.34 -4.63
C ILE A 168 -3.26 5.40 -4.79
N ASN A 169 -3.41 6.52 -4.06
CA ASN A 169 -2.38 7.55 -3.94
C ASN A 169 -1.59 7.40 -2.63
N PRO A 170 -0.47 8.16 -2.43
CA PRO A 170 0.32 8.10 -1.20
C PRO A 170 -0.46 8.39 0.07
N GLU A 171 -1.41 9.34 0.05
CA GLU A 171 -2.24 9.68 1.21
C GLU A 171 -3.20 8.53 1.59
N GLN A 172 -3.77 7.87 0.59
CA GLN A 172 -4.63 6.69 0.81
C GLN A 172 -3.82 5.50 1.33
N ALA A 173 -2.59 5.35 0.89
CA ALA A 173 -1.72 4.24 1.29
C ALA A 173 -1.36 4.27 2.79
N VAL A 174 -1.28 5.44 3.41
CA VAL A 174 -1.02 5.57 4.86
C VAL A 174 -2.27 5.38 5.72
N SER A 175 -3.45 5.37 5.11
CA SER A 175 -4.73 5.15 5.79
C SER A 175 -5.15 3.66 5.70
N PRO A 176 -5.10 2.88 6.79
CA PRO A 176 -5.50 1.47 6.75
C PRO A 176 -6.91 1.25 6.24
N VAL A 177 -7.84 2.17 6.56
CA VAL A 177 -9.24 2.11 6.14
C VAL A 177 -9.39 2.32 4.64
N GLN A 178 -8.69 3.30 4.07
CA GLN A 178 -8.75 3.57 2.63
C GLN A 178 -8.07 2.45 1.84
N LEU A 179 -6.92 1.98 2.32
CA LEU A 179 -6.19 0.86 1.74
C LEU A 179 -7.06 -0.42 1.67
N GLU A 180 -7.68 -0.78 2.80
CA GLU A 180 -8.59 -1.93 2.84
C GLU A 180 -9.83 -1.72 1.95
N THR A 181 -10.36 -0.51 1.88
CA THR A 181 -11.50 -0.19 1.04
C THR A 181 -11.18 -0.35 -0.43
N ALA A 182 -10.03 0.14 -0.88
CA ALA A 182 -9.56 -0.04 -2.26
C ALA A 182 -9.36 -1.53 -2.59
N ASN A 183 -8.66 -2.27 -1.75
CA ASN A 183 -8.42 -3.69 -1.93
C ASN A 183 -9.72 -4.50 -1.99
N ARG A 184 -10.64 -4.27 -1.06
CA ARG A 184 -11.95 -4.94 -1.03
C ARG A 184 -12.79 -4.61 -2.26
N TRP A 185 -12.79 -3.34 -2.71
CA TRP A 185 -13.52 -2.95 -3.91
C TRP A 185 -12.96 -3.65 -5.16
N MET A 186 -11.64 -3.72 -5.30
CA MET A 186 -10.99 -4.44 -6.40
C MET A 186 -11.34 -5.94 -6.37
N ASP A 187 -11.31 -6.57 -5.22
CA ASP A 187 -11.65 -7.99 -5.06
C ASP A 187 -13.12 -8.30 -5.39
N SER A 188 -14.04 -7.44 -4.98
CA SER A 188 -15.47 -7.68 -5.12
C SER A 188 -16.00 -7.26 -6.50
N THR A 189 -15.39 -6.25 -7.12
CA THR A 189 -15.94 -5.62 -8.33
C THR A 189 -15.26 -6.13 -9.60
N LEU A 190 -13.93 -6.08 -9.70
CA LEU A 190 -13.23 -6.36 -10.95
C LEU A 190 -13.45 -7.79 -11.49
N PRO A 191 -13.45 -8.86 -10.68
CA PRO A 191 -13.67 -10.20 -11.20
C PRO A 191 -15.04 -10.36 -11.88
N THR A 192 -16.05 -9.59 -11.43
CA THR A 192 -17.39 -9.65 -12.01
C THR A 192 -17.49 -8.90 -13.34
N ARG A 193 -16.54 -8.02 -13.64
CA ARG A 193 -16.48 -7.20 -14.86
C ARG A 193 -15.69 -7.83 -16.00
N LYS A 194 -15.03 -8.96 -15.76
CA LYS A 194 -14.35 -9.75 -16.79
C LYS A 194 -15.40 -10.37 -17.73
N ILE A 195 -15.26 -10.18 -19.04
CA ILE A 195 -16.11 -10.85 -20.05
C ILE A 195 -15.97 -12.38 -19.89
N HIS A 196 -14.73 -12.83 -19.77
CA HIS A 196 -14.43 -14.23 -19.52
C HIS A 196 -13.66 -14.35 -18.20
N LYS A 197 -14.24 -14.99 -17.21
CA LYS A 197 -13.72 -14.99 -15.83
C LYS A 197 -12.24 -15.44 -15.72
N ASN A 198 -11.83 -16.41 -16.55
CA ASN A 198 -10.48 -16.96 -16.51
C ASN A 198 -9.54 -16.42 -17.60
N SER A 199 -10.07 -15.87 -18.70
CA SER A 199 -9.27 -15.45 -19.86
C SER A 199 -9.37 -13.96 -20.19
N SER A 200 -10.00 -13.16 -19.32
CA SER A 200 -9.90 -11.70 -19.35
C SER A 200 -8.96 -11.26 -18.22
N PRO A 201 -7.69 -10.94 -18.52
CA PRO A 201 -6.73 -10.55 -17.50
C PRO A 201 -6.97 -9.13 -16.98
N MET A 202 -6.44 -8.87 -15.80
CA MET A 202 -6.20 -7.52 -15.28
C MET A 202 -4.73 -7.16 -15.50
N VAL A 203 -4.48 -5.95 -15.97
CA VAL A 203 -3.16 -5.33 -15.98
C VAL A 203 -3.19 -4.22 -14.93
N MET A 204 -2.41 -4.33 -13.88
CA MET A 204 -2.28 -3.28 -12.88
C MET A 204 -0.86 -2.73 -12.92
N ILE A 205 -0.76 -1.41 -13.10
CA ILE A 205 0.52 -0.71 -13.11
C ILE A 205 0.52 0.35 -12.02
N MET A 206 1.50 0.31 -11.12
CA MET A 206 1.63 1.27 -10.03
C MET A 206 3.04 1.29 -9.45
N GLN A 207 3.39 2.36 -8.75
CA GLN A 207 4.48 2.35 -7.80
C GLN A 207 4.05 1.67 -6.50
N ARG A 208 4.98 1.08 -5.75
CA ARG A 208 4.67 0.50 -4.45
C ARG A 208 4.59 1.61 -3.39
N LEU A 209 3.58 1.54 -2.55
CA LEU A 209 3.31 2.57 -1.53
C LEU A 209 3.18 1.99 -0.11
N HIS A 210 2.79 0.73 0.00
CA HIS A 210 2.60 0.03 1.26
C HIS A 210 2.74 -1.48 1.06
N GLU A 211 3.13 -2.26 2.09
CA GLU A 211 3.23 -3.72 1.97
C GLU A 211 1.93 -4.37 1.50
N ASN A 212 0.78 -3.88 2.03
CA ASN A 212 -0.57 -4.33 1.70
C ASN A 212 -1.26 -3.42 0.67
N ASP A 213 -0.50 -2.69 -0.16
CA ASP A 213 -1.08 -1.97 -1.28
C ASP A 213 -1.74 -2.93 -2.27
N PRO A 214 -2.50 -2.45 -3.27
CA PRO A 214 -3.17 -3.34 -4.22
C PRO A 214 -2.28 -4.39 -4.86
N THR A 215 -1.00 -4.10 -5.12
CA THR A 215 -0.04 -5.11 -5.60
C THR A 215 0.24 -6.16 -4.54
N GLY A 216 0.62 -5.77 -3.31
CA GLY A 216 0.92 -6.70 -2.23
C GLY A 216 -0.29 -7.59 -1.92
N HIS A 217 -1.46 -6.98 -1.79
CA HIS A 217 -2.71 -7.68 -1.54
C HIS A 217 -3.07 -8.70 -2.66
N HIS A 218 -2.86 -8.33 -3.93
CA HIS A 218 -3.13 -9.24 -5.05
C HIS A 218 -2.15 -10.41 -5.08
N LEU A 219 -0.85 -10.15 -4.86
CA LEU A 219 0.18 -11.18 -4.82
C LEU A 219 -0.03 -12.17 -3.68
N ASP A 220 -0.46 -11.71 -2.51
CA ASP A 220 -0.77 -12.61 -1.38
C ASP A 220 -1.91 -13.58 -1.70
N LYS A 221 -2.88 -13.16 -2.51
CA LYS A 221 -4.05 -13.98 -2.86
C LYS A 221 -3.87 -14.85 -4.09
N LYS A 222 -3.11 -14.37 -5.09
CA LYS A 222 -3.11 -14.94 -6.44
C LYS A 222 -1.72 -15.05 -7.06
N LYS A 223 -0.68 -15.18 -6.26
CA LYS A 223 0.71 -15.25 -6.73
C LYS A 223 0.91 -16.21 -7.90
N ASP A 224 0.37 -17.42 -7.79
CA ASP A 224 0.52 -18.49 -8.79
C ASP A 224 -0.29 -18.25 -10.09
N ARG A 225 -1.05 -17.15 -10.16
CA ARG A 225 -1.88 -16.78 -11.32
C ARG A 225 -1.56 -15.34 -11.77
N THR A 226 -0.37 -14.89 -11.48
CA THR A 226 0.03 -13.50 -11.68
C THR A 226 1.45 -13.44 -12.23
N SER A 227 1.61 -12.85 -13.40
CA SER A 227 2.90 -12.40 -13.92
C SER A 227 3.26 -11.08 -13.26
N HIS A 228 4.43 -11.01 -12.62
CA HIS A 228 4.85 -9.84 -11.85
C HIS A 228 6.15 -9.25 -12.39
N ILE A 229 6.07 -8.03 -12.87
CA ILE A 229 7.20 -7.18 -13.26
C ILE A 229 7.42 -6.17 -12.12
N CYS A 230 8.62 -6.16 -11.56
CA CYS A 230 9.01 -5.21 -10.53
C CYS A 230 10.39 -4.66 -10.87
N LEU A 231 10.46 -3.37 -11.19
CA LEU A 231 11.68 -2.71 -11.63
C LEU A 231 11.95 -1.49 -10.75
N PRO A 232 12.73 -1.63 -9.67
CA PRO A 232 13.21 -0.49 -8.87
C PRO A 232 13.92 0.56 -9.73
N GLY A 233 13.91 1.81 -9.30
CA GLY A 233 14.66 2.88 -9.95
C GLY A 233 16.17 2.70 -9.87
N GLU A 234 16.64 2.01 -8.82
CA GLU A 234 18.04 1.60 -8.62
C GLU A 234 18.11 0.20 -8.00
N ILE A 235 19.22 -0.51 -8.23
CA ILE A 235 19.44 -1.86 -7.75
C ILE A 235 20.57 -1.98 -6.71
N ARG A 236 21.26 -0.90 -6.38
CA ARG A 236 22.29 -0.90 -5.33
C ARG A 236 21.75 -1.37 -3.98
N ASN A 237 20.52 -0.91 -3.63
CA ASN A 237 19.84 -1.27 -2.39
C ASN A 237 18.63 -2.18 -2.59
N TYR A 238 18.15 -2.36 -3.84
CA TYR A 238 16.88 -3.03 -4.13
C TYR A 238 17.00 -4.15 -5.19
N GLU A 239 18.20 -4.69 -5.38
CA GLU A 239 18.46 -5.73 -6.37
C GLU A 239 17.55 -6.95 -6.22
N GLU A 240 17.26 -7.36 -4.99
CA GLU A 240 16.41 -8.53 -4.70
C GLU A 240 14.93 -8.30 -5.05
N LYS A 241 14.53 -7.06 -5.33
CA LYS A 241 13.15 -6.73 -5.75
C LYS A 241 12.93 -6.89 -7.25
N VAL A 242 13.99 -6.92 -8.06
CA VAL A 242 13.85 -7.03 -9.51
C VAL A 242 13.13 -8.31 -9.91
N ARG A 243 12.06 -8.17 -10.67
CA ARG A 243 11.28 -9.28 -11.23
C ARG A 243 10.96 -9.02 -12.70
N PRO A 244 11.15 -9.99 -13.58
CA PRO A 244 11.93 -11.22 -13.38
C PRO A 244 13.41 -10.95 -13.08
N ALA A 245 14.06 -11.84 -12.34
CA ALA A 245 15.43 -11.62 -11.81
C ALA A 245 16.49 -11.38 -12.90
N HIS A 246 16.35 -11.97 -14.08
CA HIS A 246 17.30 -11.79 -15.20
C HIS A 246 17.35 -10.35 -15.74
N LEU A 247 16.36 -9.52 -15.43
CA LEU A 247 16.34 -8.12 -15.85
C LEU A 247 17.36 -7.24 -15.11
N LYS A 248 17.97 -7.73 -14.04
CA LYS A 248 19.06 -7.04 -13.33
C LYS A 248 20.20 -6.66 -14.28
N GLU A 249 20.51 -7.53 -15.24
CA GLU A 249 21.58 -7.32 -16.24
C GLU A 249 21.30 -6.16 -17.20
N LYS A 250 20.06 -5.63 -17.22
CA LYS A 250 19.67 -4.50 -18.06
C LYS A 250 19.91 -3.15 -17.41
N TYR A 251 20.17 -3.12 -16.10
CA TYR A 251 20.48 -1.88 -15.40
C TYR A 251 21.86 -1.35 -15.81
N VAL A 252 21.96 -0.06 -15.97
CA VAL A 252 23.20 0.63 -16.32
C VAL A 252 23.62 1.50 -15.14
N ASP A 253 24.82 1.31 -14.62
CA ASP A 253 25.32 1.98 -13.42
C ASP A 253 24.36 1.82 -12.21
N ASP A 254 23.78 0.63 -12.07
CA ASP A 254 22.75 0.26 -11.07
C ASP A 254 21.42 1.03 -11.21
N LEU A 255 21.20 1.76 -12.30
CA LEU A 255 20.01 2.58 -12.55
C LEU A 255 19.09 1.97 -13.60
N LEU A 256 17.79 2.11 -13.39
CA LEU A 256 16.75 1.72 -14.37
C LEU A 256 16.79 2.61 -15.62
N ASP A 257 16.91 3.91 -15.41
CA ASP A 257 16.91 4.92 -16.46
C ASP A 257 17.89 6.05 -16.09
N PRO A 258 19.18 5.92 -16.41
CA PRO A 258 20.19 6.91 -16.02
C PRO A 258 19.94 8.32 -16.56
N GLU A 259 19.25 8.45 -17.71
CA GLU A 259 18.97 9.74 -18.32
C GLU A 259 17.88 10.52 -17.59
N ARG A 260 16.84 9.82 -17.09
CA ARG A 260 15.70 10.43 -16.40
C ARG A 260 15.84 10.42 -14.89
N MET A 261 16.49 9.39 -14.36
CA MET A 261 16.64 9.12 -12.92
C MET A 261 18.10 8.79 -12.61
N GLY A 262 19.02 9.71 -12.94
CA GLY A 262 20.42 9.63 -12.54
C GLY A 262 20.56 9.76 -11.01
N TRP A 263 21.74 9.39 -10.47
CA TRP A 263 21.99 9.40 -9.03
C TRP A 263 21.67 10.74 -8.35
N GLY A 264 22.01 11.88 -8.95
CA GLY A 264 21.68 13.20 -8.39
C GLY A 264 20.16 13.42 -8.25
N ALA A 265 19.38 13.04 -9.27
CA ALA A 265 17.91 13.14 -9.20
C ALA A 265 17.32 12.16 -8.17
N LEU A 266 17.92 10.99 -7.97
CA LEU A 266 17.48 10.04 -6.95
C LEU A 266 17.83 10.51 -5.54
N GLU A 267 18.98 11.16 -5.32
CA GLU A 267 19.36 11.77 -4.06
C GLU A 267 18.39 12.91 -3.66
N ASP A 268 18.01 13.76 -4.60
CA ASP A 268 17.00 14.80 -4.39
C ASP A 268 15.63 14.19 -4.05
N LEU A 269 15.23 13.14 -4.78
CA LEU A 269 13.98 12.41 -4.49
C LEU A 269 14.00 11.74 -3.10
N GLU A 270 15.13 11.20 -2.66
CA GLU A 270 15.25 10.61 -1.32
C GLU A 270 15.14 11.69 -0.23
N ALA A 271 15.72 12.87 -0.46
CA ALA A 271 15.61 13.99 0.45
C ALA A 271 14.16 14.49 0.58
N ASP A 272 13.43 14.57 -0.54
CA ASP A 272 12.05 15.05 -0.57
C ASP A 272 11.05 14.02 -0.03
N LEU A 273 11.16 12.75 -0.44
CA LEU A 273 10.23 11.68 -0.08
C LEU A 273 10.52 11.08 1.31
N GLY A 274 11.71 11.32 1.82
CA GLY A 274 12.26 10.58 2.97
C GLY A 274 12.51 9.10 2.64
N GLN A 275 13.26 8.44 3.51
CA GLN A 275 13.70 7.05 3.30
C GLN A 275 12.55 6.08 3.00
N TYR A 276 11.43 6.23 3.69
CA TYR A 276 10.27 5.37 3.48
C TYR A 276 9.60 5.58 2.12
N GLY A 277 9.32 6.83 1.77
CA GLY A 277 8.71 7.18 0.49
C GLY A 277 9.58 6.75 -0.69
N TYR A 278 10.89 6.95 -0.58
CA TYR A 278 11.87 6.52 -1.56
C TYR A 278 11.91 4.99 -1.72
N ALA A 279 12.01 4.25 -0.60
CA ALA A 279 12.01 2.80 -0.63
C ALA A 279 10.76 2.22 -1.32
N GLY A 280 9.59 2.81 -1.08
CA GLY A 280 8.34 2.42 -1.74
C GLY A 280 8.32 2.82 -3.22
N GLN A 281 8.36 4.13 -3.49
CA GLN A 281 8.07 4.66 -4.82
C GLN A 281 9.23 4.45 -5.82
N VAL A 282 10.47 4.53 -5.37
CA VAL A 282 11.65 4.32 -6.21
C VAL A 282 12.15 2.88 -6.08
N GLY A 283 12.38 2.41 -4.86
CA GLY A 283 12.87 1.06 -4.58
C GLY A 283 11.87 -0.07 -4.79
N GLN A 284 10.60 0.24 -5.06
CA GLN A 284 9.51 -0.73 -5.16
C GLN A 284 9.44 -1.68 -3.96
N SER A 285 9.99 -1.25 -2.83
CA SER A 285 10.07 -1.95 -1.56
C SER A 285 9.46 -1.08 -0.47
N PRO A 286 8.14 -1.13 -0.25
CA PRO A 286 7.46 -0.28 0.72
C PRO A 286 7.88 -0.54 2.18
N THR A 287 8.78 -1.49 2.38
CA THR A 287 9.43 -1.74 3.65
C THR A 287 10.90 -1.34 3.53
N PRO A 288 11.36 -0.30 4.22
CA PRO A 288 12.77 0.06 4.18
C PRO A 288 13.66 -1.12 4.63
N PRO A 289 14.79 -1.40 3.98
CA PRO A 289 15.71 -2.45 4.39
C PRO A 289 16.18 -2.29 5.84
N GLU A 290 16.33 -1.05 6.29
CA GLU A 290 16.75 -0.70 7.66
C GLU A 290 15.58 -0.66 8.66
N GLY A 291 14.34 -0.93 8.25
CA GLY A 291 13.13 -0.82 9.05
C GLY A 291 12.47 0.57 8.94
N GLY A 292 11.38 0.78 9.68
CA GLY A 292 10.68 2.05 9.77
C GLY A 292 11.41 3.04 10.69
N MET A 293 10.64 3.69 11.57
CA MET A 293 11.16 4.65 12.56
C MET A 293 12.14 4.01 13.57
N PHE A 294 12.03 2.70 13.76
CA PHE A 294 12.82 1.93 14.74
C PHE A 294 13.84 1.00 14.05
N LYS A 295 15.12 1.15 14.38
CA LYS A 295 16.20 0.25 13.95
C LYS A 295 16.22 -1.00 14.84
N ILE A 296 15.53 -2.06 14.41
CA ILE A 296 15.32 -3.27 15.21
C ILE A 296 16.64 -4.01 15.50
N ASP A 297 17.62 -3.91 14.62
CA ASP A 297 18.98 -4.46 14.84
C ASP A 297 19.68 -3.86 16.07
N LYS A 298 19.25 -2.68 16.55
CA LYS A 298 19.76 -2.04 17.76
C LYS A 298 19.01 -2.46 19.03
N LEU A 299 17.86 -3.12 18.90
CA LEU A 299 17.06 -3.60 20.03
C LEU A 299 17.63 -4.94 20.54
N GLN A 300 18.39 -4.88 21.62
CA GLN A 300 19.06 -6.06 22.16
C GLN A 300 18.09 -6.95 22.94
N VAL A 301 18.14 -8.27 22.67
CA VAL A 301 17.40 -9.27 23.46
C VAL A 301 18.31 -9.76 24.60
N ILE A 302 17.78 -9.76 25.81
CA ILE A 302 18.46 -10.25 27.01
C ILE A 302 17.67 -11.40 27.65
N ASP A 303 18.37 -12.40 28.14
CA ASP A 303 17.82 -13.60 28.81
C ASP A 303 17.67 -13.42 30.33
N LYS A 304 18.43 -12.50 30.91
CA LYS A 304 18.45 -12.25 32.36
C LYS A 304 17.83 -10.89 32.68
N ARG A 305 16.88 -10.91 33.61
CA ARG A 305 16.27 -9.68 34.13
C ARG A 305 17.35 -8.86 34.89
N PRO A 306 17.38 -7.51 34.72
CA PRO A 306 18.22 -6.64 35.51
C PRO A 306 17.96 -6.81 37.02
N LEU A 307 19.02 -6.66 37.80
CA LEU A 307 18.93 -6.71 39.27
C LEU A 307 18.03 -5.59 39.79
N SER A 308 17.28 -5.83 40.85
CA SER A 308 16.36 -4.85 41.41
C SER A 308 17.07 -3.56 41.85
N GLU A 309 18.35 -3.67 42.27
CA GLU A 309 19.18 -2.54 42.67
C GLU A 309 19.60 -1.64 41.50
N ASP A 310 19.61 -2.16 40.26
CA ASP A 310 19.94 -1.40 39.05
C ASP A 310 18.72 -0.67 38.45
N ILE A 311 17.55 -1.00 38.94
CA ILE A 311 16.29 -0.43 38.41
C ILE A 311 15.95 0.84 39.18
N GLU A 312 15.78 1.95 38.45
CA GLU A 312 15.32 3.23 38.98
C GLU A 312 13.80 3.27 39.16
N GLN A 313 13.06 2.83 38.12
CA GLN A 313 11.60 2.86 38.10
C GLN A 313 11.05 1.82 37.12
N ILE A 314 9.85 1.30 37.41
CA ILE A 314 9.11 0.41 36.51
C ILE A 314 7.72 0.99 36.27
N VAL A 315 7.28 0.92 35.02
CA VAL A 315 5.94 1.34 34.57
C VAL A 315 5.30 0.21 33.76
N ARG A 316 4.00 0.01 33.94
CA ARG A 316 3.15 -0.72 32.99
C ARG A 316 2.21 0.27 32.34
N TYR A 317 2.33 0.51 31.03
CA TYR A 317 1.47 1.42 30.31
C TYR A 317 0.49 0.65 29.42
N TRP A 318 -0.79 1.02 29.52
CA TRP A 318 -1.86 0.42 28.74
C TRP A 318 -2.38 1.37 27.67
N ASP A 319 -2.28 0.93 26.41
CA ASP A 319 -3.08 1.43 25.31
C ASP A 319 -4.36 0.59 25.26
N LYS A 320 -5.49 1.21 25.58
CA LYS A 320 -6.79 0.53 25.60
C LYS A 320 -7.43 0.67 24.25
N ALA A 321 -7.83 -0.45 23.64
CA ALA A 321 -8.65 -0.41 22.44
C ALA A 321 -9.89 0.45 22.68
N GLY A 322 -10.15 1.41 21.78
CA GLY A 322 -11.39 2.19 21.80
C GLY A 322 -12.62 1.28 21.72
N THR A 323 -13.67 1.68 22.39
CA THR A 323 -14.98 1.03 22.28
C THR A 323 -15.42 1.02 20.82
N GLU A 324 -15.91 -0.13 20.35
CA GLU A 324 -16.38 -0.46 19.00
C GLU A 324 -16.72 0.75 18.12
N SER A 325 -16.06 0.88 16.98
CA SER A 325 -16.45 1.86 15.97
C SER A 325 -17.90 1.60 15.56
N LYS A 326 -18.77 2.58 15.76
CA LYS A 326 -20.21 2.58 15.42
C LYS A 326 -20.50 2.50 13.90
N THR A 327 -19.56 2.05 13.10
CA THR A 327 -19.74 1.84 11.67
C THR A 327 -19.73 0.34 11.38
N GLY A 328 -20.90 -0.17 11.13
CA GLY A 328 -21.41 -1.48 10.72
C GLY A 328 -20.56 -2.43 9.86
N SER A 329 -19.26 -2.57 10.11
CA SER A 329 -18.43 -3.59 9.48
C SER A 329 -18.33 -4.83 10.38
N LYS A 330 -19.06 -5.88 10.02
CA LYS A 330 -19.11 -7.18 10.71
C LYS A 330 -17.82 -8.02 10.62
N THR A 331 -16.70 -7.49 10.11
CA THR A 331 -15.49 -8.25 9.78
C THR A 331 -14.23 -7.89 10.57
N LYS A 332 -14.25 -6.89 11.46
CA LYS A 332 -13.14 -6.60 12.38
C LYS A 332 -13.53 -6.93 13.82
N GLY A 333 -12.85 -7.94 14.38
CA GLY A 333 -12.89 -8.16 15.83
C GLY A 333 -12.40 -6.91 16.59
N PRO A 334 -12.56 -6.86 17.94
CA PRO A 334 -12.15 -5.72 18.75
C PRO A 334 -10.70 -5.32 18.44
N ALA A 335 -10.37 -4.02 18.54
CA ALA A 335 -9.00 -3.53 18.42
C ALA A 335 -8.11 -4.14 19.52
N TRP A 336 -6.80 -4.15 19.31
CA TRP A 336 -5.87 -4.67 20.30
C TRP A 336 -5.81 -3.76 21.53
N SER A 337 -5.89 -4.35 22.72
CA SER A 337 -5.49 -3.71 23.97
C SER A 337 -4.10 -4.21 24.34
N VAL A 338 -3.18 -3.31 24.62
CA VAL A 338 -1.77 -3.64 24.85
C VAL A 338 -1.27 -3.01 26.14
N GLY A 339 -0.60 -3.81 26.97
CA GLY A 339 0.08 -3.38 28.20
C GLY A 339 1.58 -3.66 28.12
N VAL A 340 2.43 -2.63 28.03
CA VAL A 340 3.89 -2.75 27.99
C VAL A 340 4.47 -2.45 29.37
N LYS A 341 5.23 -3.40 29.93
CA LYS A 341 6.00 -3.21 31.16
C LYS A 341 7.42 -2.82 30.82
N MET A 342 7.83 -1.63 31.20
CA MET A 342 9.16 -1.08 30.91
C MET A 342 9.86 -0.63 32.21
N ALA A 343 11.13 -0.95 32.33
CA ALA A 343 12.00 -0.46 33.40
C ALA A 343 12.96 0.58 32.87
N LYS A 344 13.21 1.62 33.65
CA LYS A 344 14.35 2.55 33.50
C LYS A 344 15.43 2.12 34.48
N LEU A 345 16.66 1.96 33.96
CA LEU A 345 17.82 1.61 34.77
C LEU A 345 18.53 2.86 35.24
N LYS A 346 19.26 2.75 36.36
CA LYS A 346 20.14 3.81 36.90
C LYS A 346 21.23 4.23 35.89
N SER A 347 21.60 3.33 34.98
CA SER A 347 22.50 3.61 33.86
C SER A 347 21.91 4.53 32.77
N GLY A 348 20.62 4.85 32.84
CA GLY A 348 19.89 5.60 31.82
C GLY A 348 19.32 4.73 30.70
N LYS A 349 19.62 3.45 30.64
CA LYS A 349 19.04 2.50 29.66
C LYS A 349 17.63 2.05 30.06
N PHE A 350 16.90 1.49 29.09
CA PHE A 350 15.54 1.00 29.26
C PHE A 350 15.46 -0.50 28.95
N VAL A 351 14.56 -1.21 29.65
CA VAL A 351 14.30 -2.63 29.42
C VAL A 351 12.81 -2.88 29.30
N ILE A 352 12.38 -3.45 28.18
CA ILE A 352 11.02 -3.96 28.00
C ILE A 352 10.95 -5.31 28.68
N LEU A 353 10.28 -5.36 29.81
CA LEU A 353 10.25 -6.53 30.69
C LEU A 353 9.17 -7.54 30.28
N ASN A 354 8.04 -7.04 29.77
CA ASN A 354 6.90 -7.88 29.38
C ASN A 354 5.91 -7.10 28.52
N VAL A 355 5.26 -7.81 27.60
CA VAL A 355 4.15 -7.29 26.78
C VAL A 355 2.97 -8.23 26.93
N VAL A 356 1.80 -7.67 27.31
CA VAL A 356 0.52 -8.36 27.35
C VAL A 356 -0.39 -7.72 26.30
N ARG A 357 -1.01 -8.54 25.46
CA ARG A 357 -1.92 -8.03 24.44
C ARG A 357 -3.08 -8.99 24.20
N GLY A 358 -4.22 -8.44 23.79
CA GLY A 358 -5.39 -9.25 23.41
C GLY A 358 -6.49 -8.41 22.80
N ARG A 359 -7.40 -9.08 22.11
CA ARG A 359 -8.62 -8.50 21.56
C ARG A 359 -9.77 -8.86 22.49
N TRP A 360 -10.02 -8.02 23.47
CA TRP A 360 -10.96 -8.27 24.53
C TRP A 360 -12.16 -7.34 24.49
N SER A 361 -13.31 -7.81 24.95
CA SER A 361 -14.39 -6.92 25.32
C SER A 361 -13.98 -5.99 26.49
N SER A 362 -14.68 -4.88 26.67
CA SER A 362 -14.33 -3.92 27.72
C SER A 362 -14.24 -4.55 29.11
N GLU A 363 -15.15 -5.45 29.45
CA GLU A 363 -15.17 -6.14 30.73
C GLU A 363 -13.99 -7.10 30.94
N VAL A 364 -13.71 -7.91 29.90
CA VAL A 364 -12.58 -8.86 29.91
C VAL A 364 -11.25 -8.11 29.94
N ARG A 365 -11.15 -6.99 29.23
CA ARG A 365 -9.97 -6.11 29.24
C ARG A 365 -9.68 -5.57 30.66
N GLU A 366 -10.69 -5.02 31.35
CA GLU A 366 -10.50 -4.49 32.70
C GLU A 366 -10.09 -5.61 33.68
N THR A 367 -10.61 -6.83 33.50
CA THR A 367 -10.19 -8.01 34.28
C THR A 367 -8.70 -8.32 34.03
N HIS A 368 -8.26 -8.34 32.77
CA HIS A 368 -6.84 -8.57 32.44
C HIS A 368 -5.92 -7.46 32.96
N ILE A 369 -6.34 -6.19 32.86
CA ILE A 369 -5.60 -5.06 33.43
C ILE A 369 -5.41 -5.25 34.94
N LYS A 370 -6.46 -5.61 35.67
CA LYS A 370 -6.41 -5.83 37.11
C LYS A 370 -5.50 -6.99 37.48
N GLN A 371 -5.68 -8.16 36.87
CA GLN A 371 -4.86 -9.35 37.13
C GLN A 371 -3.38 -9.09 36.83
N THR A 372 -3.08 -8.41 35.71
CA THR A 372 -1.71 -8.05 35.33
C THR A 372 -1.10 -7.08 36.35
N THR A 373 -1.87 -6.12 36.86
CA THR A 373 -1.43 -5.16 37.88
C THR A 373 -1.15 -5.87 39.21
N GLU A 374 -1.96 -6.83 39.60
CA GLU A 374 -1.74 -7.65 40.79
C GLU A 374 -0.46 -8.47 40.70
N MET A 375 -0.19 -9.09 39.54
CA MET A 375 1.04 -9.84 39.29
C MET A 375 2.28 -8.93 39.21
N ASP A 376 2.13 -7.71 38.70
CA ASP A 376 3.23 -6.73 38.61
C ASP A 376 3.63 -6.17 39.99
N GLY A 377 2.70 -6.12 40.93
CA GLY A 377 2.92 -5.65 42.31
C GLY A 377 2.88 -4.13 42.47
N ARG A 378 2.87 -3.68 43.74
CA ARG A 378 2.66 -2.26 44.11
C ARG A 378 3.80 -1.31 43.74
N ASN A 379 4.98 -1.84 43.41
CA ASN A 379 6.16 -1.04 43.03
C ASN A 379 6.13 -0.62 41.55
N VAL A 380 5.17 -1.12 40.75
CA VAL A 380 4.98 -0.77 39.36
C VAL A 380 3.93 0.33 39.24
N VAL A 381 4.28 1.41 38.56
CA VAL A 381 3.31 2.47 38.23
C VAL A 381 2.50 2.04 37.03
N VAL A 382 1.18 2.11 37.13
CA VAL A 382 0.27 1.79 36.03
C VAL A 382 -0.08 3.07 35.27
N GLY A 383 0.32 3.18 34.03
CA GLY A 383 -0.08 4.24 33.09
C GLY A 383 -1.28 3.75 32.26
N ILE A 384 -2.22 4.63 32.01
CA ILE A 384 -3.37 4.35 31.12
C ILE A 384 -3.55 5.52 30.16
N GLU A 385 -3.79 5.21 28.87
CA GLU A 385 -4.19 6.22 27.91
C GLU A 385 -5.64 6.65 28.16
N GLN A 386 -5.87 7.95 28.25
CA GLN A 386 -7.20 8.54 28.33
C GLN A 386 -7.58 9.07 26.95
N GLU A 387 -8.48 8.41 26.26
CA GLU A 387 -9.00 8.87 24.99
C GLU A 387 -9.69 10.24 25.08
N PRO A 388 -9.70 11.05 24.01
CA PRO A 388 -10.46 12.30 23.95
C PRO A 388 -11.96 12.07 24.14
N GLY A 389 -12.64 13.01 24.78
CA GLY A 389 -14.09 12.98 24.99
C GLY A 389 -14.52 12.45 26.36
N SER A 390 -15.82 12.55 26.63
CA SER A 390 -16.42 12.15 27.93
C SER A 390 -16.28 10.65 28.19
N GLY A 391 -16.50 9.82 27.19
CA GLY A 391 -16.39 8.36 27.33
C GLY A 391 -14.97 7.90 27.65
N GLY A 392 -13.94 8.54 27.09
CA GLY A 392 -12.53 8.26 27.41
C GLY A 392 -12.19 8.62 28.86
N LYS A 393 -12.74 9.72 29.38
CA LYS A 393 -12.59 10.14 30.78
C LYS A 393 -13.26 9.13 31.73
N GLU A 394 -14.51 8.78 31.46
CA GLU A 394 -15.24 7.77 32.24
C GLU A 394 -14.52 6.40 32.28
N SER A 395 -14.04 5.94 31.12
CA SER A 395 -13.27 4.70 31.03
C SER A 395 -11.99 4.74 31.87
N ALA A 396 -11.26 5.86 31.86
CA ALA A 396 -10.05 6.04 32.65
C ALA A 396 -10.37 6.06 34.16
N GLU A 397 -11.41 6.80 34.59
CA GLU A 397 -11.85 6.88 35.98
C GLU A 397 -12.31 5.50 36.48
N SER A 398 -13.02 4.74 35.68
CA SER A 398 -13.43 3.36 36.02
C SER A 398 -12.22 2.46 36.25
N THR A 399 -11.21 2.48 35.36
CA THR A 399 -9.99 1.70 35.57
C THR A 399 -9.24 2.11 36.82
N ILE A 400 -9.13 3.43 37.12
CA ILE A 400 -8.49 3.92 38.33
C ILE A 400 -9.20 3.38 39.58
N LYS A 401 -10.55 3.39 39.63
CA LYS A 401 -11.33 2.83 40.71
C LYS A 401 -11.11 1.33 40.88
N ASN A 402 -11.07 0.58 39.78
CA ASN A 402 -10.85 -0.87 39.78
C ASN A 402 -9.45 -1.27 40.29
N LEU A 403 -8.47 -0.34 40.16
CA LEU A 403 -7.09 -0.53 40.62
C LEU A 403 -6.80 0.18 41.95
N SER A 404 -7.79 0.34 42.81
CA SER A 404 -7.63 0.93 44.13
C SER A 404 -6.52 0.23 44.92
N GLY A 405 -5.60 0.99 45.52
CA GLY A 405 -4.41 0.50 46.21
C GLY A 405 -3.15 0.41 45.37
N TYR A 406 -3.22 0.69 44.08
CA TYR A 406 -2.09 0.79 43.19
C TYR A 406 -1.86 2.25 42.71
N ARG A 407 -0.64 2.56 42.31
CA ARG A 407 -0.32 3.88 41.74
C ARG A 407 -0.71 3.93 40.28
N VAL A 408 -1.81 4.58 39.94
CA VAL A 408 -2.34 4.72 38.59
C VAL A 408 -2.23 6.17 38.10
N VAL A 409 -1.78 6.36 36.85
CA VAL A 409 -1.65 7.66 36.18
C VAL A 409 -2.41 7.58 34.86
N ALA A 410 -3.43 8.42 34.71
CA ALA A 410 -4.10 8.59 33.41
C ALA A 410 -3.43 9.73 32.65
N GLU A 411 -3.09 9.47 31.41
CA GLU A 411 -2.45 10.44 30.51
C GLU A 411 -3.33 10.73 29.30
N ARG A 412 -3.47 12.00 28.96
CA ARG A 412 -4.07 12.44 27.70
C ARG A 412 -2.95 12.61 26.67
N PRO A 413 -2.89 11.78 25.65
CA PRO A 413 -1.90 11.97 24.59
C PRO A 413 -2.19 13.24 23.80
N THR A 414 -1.14 14.00 23.50
CA THR A 414 -1.17 15.19 22.63
C THR A 414 -0.28 14.95 21.42
N GLY A 415 -0.68 15.41 20.24
CA GLY A 415 0.02 15.17 18.98
C GLY A 415 -0.32 13.81 18.35
N ASP A 416 0.17 13.60 17.13
CA ASP A 416 -0.01 12.33 16.42
C ASP A 416 0.87 11.20 17.00
N LYS A 417 0.57 9.96 16.60
CA LYS A 417 1.27 8.76 17.07
C LYS A 417 2.76 8.77 16.73
N VAL A 418 3.14 9.30 15.57
CA VAL A 418 4.53 9.36 15.11
C VAL A 418 5.33 10.32 15.99
N TYR A 419 4.79 11.51 16.23
CA TYR A 419 5.43 12.48 17.11
C TYR A 419 5.64 11.95 18.54
N ARG A 420 4.66 11.19 19.07
CA ARG A 420 4.75 10.58 20.42
C ARG A 420 5.78 9.45 20.49
N ALA A 421 5.98 8.72 19.38
CA ALA A 421 6.94 7.61 19.30
C ALA A 421 8.39 8.08 19.06
N ASP A 422 8.58 9.32 18.59
CA ASP A 422 9.91 9.83 18.23
C ASP A 422 10.95 9.74 19.37
N PRO A 423 10.67 10.21 20.60
CA PRO A 423 11.65 10.11 21.68
C PRO A 423 12.03 8.66 22.05
N PHE A 424 11.08 7.72 21.94
CA PHE A 424 11.34 6.30 22.18
C PHE A 424 12.17 5.69 21.03
N SER A 425 11.86 6.04 19.79
CA SER A 425 12.60 5.56 18.62
C SER A 425 14.07 5.97 18.67
N VAL A 426 14.35 7.20 19.07
CA VAL A 426 15.73 7.69 19.26
C VAL A 426 16.50 6.80 20.23
N GLN A 427 15.89 6.41 21.36
CA GLN A 427 16.57 5.54 22.33
C GLN A 427 16.80 4.11 21.80
N VAL A 428 15.82 3.55 21.07
CA VAL A 428 16.01 2.27 20.40
C VAL A 428 17.15 2.35 19.39
N ASN A 429 17.17 3.37 18.54
CA ASN A 429 18.13 3.56 17.47
C ASN A 429 19.57 3.80 17.98
N TYR A 430 19.72 4.33 19.20
CA TYR A 430 21.02 4.44 19.88
C TYR A 430 21.42 3.18 20.67
N GLY A 431 20.59 2.11 20.67
CA GLY A 431 20.89 0.89 21.41
C GLY A 431 20.74 1.02 22.94
N ASN A 432 19.96 2.01 23.39
CA ASN A 432 19.68 2.25 24.81
C ASN A 432 18.47 1.47 25.31
N VAL A 433 17.80 0.68 24.44
CA VAL A 433 16.64 -0.12 24.79
C VAL A 433 16.96 -1.61 24.60
N MET A 434 16.63 -2.39 25.61
CA MET A 434 16.72 -3.84 25.60
C MET A 434 15.33 -4.44 25.77
N MET A 435 15.13 -5.71 25.42
CA MET A 435 13.90 -6.45 25.71
C MET A 435 14.23 -7.83 26.27
N MET A 436 13.37 -8.31 27.18
CA MET A 436 13.47 -9.68 27.70
C MET A 436 13.15 -10.68 26.62
N GLN A 437 13.87 -11.80 26.58
CA GLN A 437 13.57 -12.92 25.69
C GLN A 437 12.22 -13.54 26.09
N ALA A 438 11.26 -13.58 25.17
CA ALA A 438 9.93 -14.14 25.38
C ALA A 438 9.19 -14.37 24.05
N ASP A 439 8.08 -15.11 24.07
CA ASP A 439 7.27 -15.46 22.90
C ASP A 439 6.71 -14.22 22.16
N TRP A 440 6.49 -13.11 22.87
CA TRP A 440 5.98 -11.87 22.28
C TRP A 440 7.02 -11.10 21.45
N ASN A 441 8.31 -11.45 21.49
CA ASN A 441 9.39 -10.71 20.82
C ASN A 441 9.19 -10.58 19.30
N SER A 442 8.77 -11.67 18.64
CA SER A 442 8.57 -11.68 17.19
C SER A 442 7.54 -10.66 16.75
N ASP A 443 6.35 -10.69 17.34
CA ASP A 443 5.25 -9.80 16.99
C ASP A 443 5.52 -8.35 17.40
N TYR A 444 6.20 -8.15 18.53
CA TYR A 444 6.62 -6.84 18.99
C TYR A 444 7.64 -6.20 18.04
N SER A 445 8.70 -6.93 17.71
CA SER A 445 9.73 -6.47 16.79
C SER A 445 9.17 -6.19 15.39
N LYS A 446 8.22 -7.02 14.93
CA LYS A 446 7.55 -6.82 13.64
C LYS A 446 6.78 -5.50 13.60
N GLU A 447 6.02 -5.18 14.66
CA GLU A 447 5.25 -3.94 14.72
C GLU A 447 6.16 -2.70 14.76
N LEU A 448 7.22 -2.73 15.59
CA LEU A 448 8.21 -1.64 15.64
C LEU A 448 8.91 -1.46 14.28
N LYS A 449 9.33 -2.56 13.64
CA LYS A 449 10.02 -2.55 12.35
C LYS A 449 9.24 -1.78 11.29
N TYR A 450 7.92 -1.95 11.28
CA TYR A 450 7.07 -1.38 10.26
C TYR A 450 6.38 -0.07 10.66
N PHE A 451 6.52 0.38 11.91
CA PHE A 451 5.94 1.65 12.36
C PHE A 451 6.58 2.86 11.64
N PRO A 452 5.81 3.87 11.17
CA PRO A 452 4.37 4.12 11.43
C PRO A 452 3.41 3.44 10.45
N TYR A 453 3.87 2.58 9.58
CA TYR A 453 3.12 1.98 8.46
C TYR A 453 2.61 0.57 8.76
N SER A 454 2.89 0.05 9.96
CA SER A 454 2.37 -1.23 10.43
C SER A 454 0.83 -1.25 10.48
N THR A 455 0.24 -2.42 10.23
CA THR A 455 -1.21 -2.65 10.32
C THR A 455 -1.75 -2.35 11.72
N PHE A 456 -0.96 -2.66 12.73
CA PHE A 456 -1.23 -2.37 14.14
C PHE A 456 -0.15 -1.45 14.69
N LYS A 457 -0.51 -0.56 15.60
CA LYS A 457 0.38 0.45 16.18
C LYS A 457 0.30 0.47 17.71
N ASP A 458 -0.48 -0.45 18.27
CA ASP A 458 -0.90 -0.44 19.67
C ASP A 458 0.27 -0.79 20.61
N GLN A 459 1.20 -1.64 20.18
CA GLN A 459 2.41 -1.95 20.96
C GLN A 459 3.39 -0.78 20.97
N VAL A 460 3.50 -0.05 19.84
CA VAL A 460 4.32 1.17 19.78
C VAL A 460 3.72 2.27 20.63
N ASP A 461 2.41 2.48 20.60
CA ASP A 461 1.73 3.48 21.41
C ASP A 461 1.90 3.18 22.90
N ALA A 462 1.69 1.94 23.32
CA ALA A 462 1.88 1.53 24.72
C ALA A 462 3.37 1.67 25.16
N SER A 463 4.33 1.36 24.29
CA SER A 463 5.76 1.52 24.56
C SER A 463 6.17 2.98 24.68
N SER A 464 5.67 3.81 23.78
CA SER A 464 5.91 5.26 23.78
C SER A 464 5.32 5.91 25.04
N GLY A 465 4.10 5.49 25.44
CA GLY A 465 3.48 5.92 26.68
C GLY A 465 4.28 5.52 27.90
N ALA A 466 4.77 4.26 27.96
CA ALA A 466 5.62 3.77 29.06
C ALA A 466 6.93 4.57 29.15
N PHE A 467 7.59 4.77 28.01
CA PHE A 467 8.83 5.54 27.91
C PHE A 467 8.64 7.00 28.36
N ASN A 468 7.60 7.66 27.87
CA ASN A 468 7.30 9.05 28.22
C ASN A 468 6.98 9.19 29.72
N LEU A 469 6.24 8.23 30.30
CA LEU A 469 5.90 8.24 31.73
C LEU A 469 7.14 8.04 32.61
N LEU A 470 8.11 7.20 32.17
CA LEU A 470 9.41 7.00 32.84
C LEU A 470 10.31 8.25 32.83
N ASN A 471 10.15 9.11 31.82
CA ASN A 471 10.96 10.32 31.64
C ASN A 471 10.28 11.63 32.10
N LYS A 472 9.03 11.57 32.58
CA LYS A 472 8.40 12.73 33.19
C LYS A 472 9.20 13.18 34.43
N ARG A 473 9.72 14.40 34.39
CA ARG A 473 10.34 15.02 35.55
C ARG A 473 9.30 15.08 36.68
N LYS A 474 9.63 14.55 37.86
CA LYS A 474 8.83 14.79 39.05
C LYS A 474 8.78 16.33 39.21
N LYS A 475 7.57 16.93 39.14
CA LYS A 475 7.43 18.34 39.57
C LYS A 475 7.93 18.39 41.00
N ALA A 476 9.00 19.17 41.22
CA ALA A 476 9.42 19.45 42.56
C ALA A 476 8.21 20.13 43.27
N SER A 477 7.68 19.47 44.28
CA SER A 477 6.76 20.08 45.22
C SER A 477 7.58 21.08 45.99
N VAL A 478 7.46 22.36 45.65
CA VAL A 478 7.92 23.43 46.51
C VAL A 478 6.93 23.45 47.67
N TRP A 479 7.46 23.17 48.84
CA TRP A 479 6.78 23.38 50.13
C TRP A 479 6.88 24.85 50.50
#